data_b67b66db78b72c94f8362d0e8fdfbaaa
#
_entry.id   b67b66db78b72c94f8362d0e8fdfbaaa
#
_cell.length_a   1.000
_cell.length_b   1.000
_cell.length_c   1.000
_cell.angle_alpha   90.00
_cell.angle_beta   90.00
_cell.angle_gamma   90.00
#
_symmetry.space_group_name_H-M   'P 1'
#
loop_
_entity.id
_entity.type
_entity.pdbx_description
1 polymer ?
#
loop_
_entity_poly.entity_id
_entity_poly.type
_entity_poly.pdbx_seq_one_letter_code
_entity_poly.pdbx_strand_id
1 'polypeptide(L)'
;MINTTSYTVTLSSYSIGADAYKQIPHAARFLGKNVVVIGGKTALSKAKDAIIEGVAGSDIKILDFIWYGGECTHENSHMLMELPAVQQADIIFAVGGGRAIDTVKYAAHLMDKPLFTFPTVGSNCAAFSAQAIMYYPGGSYRGNFPTKPCNHCFINSAIIADSPEPLFWAGIGDALSKEFEVVFASQDDQLFHTTLLGQQISRVCTAPILENGKKALEDFRAHRNSFELIQVILDIIISTGLASNLTTTEDNAYYYNSMLAHCVYYGSTVTKKGHNHLHGEVVALGTLVQVAYAGDMDMVKRLMDFNYSIGLPVCFDDVEIEEDEFETMYEKFKTSAGWKHKPKCVNKECFFEVMKEVNALGRAYKLAQAQA
;
A
#
# COMPACT_ATOMS: atom_id res chain seq x y z
N MET A 1 -24.98 16.21 2.94
CA MET A 1 -25.12 17.36 2.01
C MET A 1 -24.52 16.97 0.67
N ILE A 2 -25.21 17.23 -0.44
CA ILE A 2 -24.60 17.06 -1.77
C ILE A 2 -23.45 18.05 -1.87
N ASN A 3 -22.22 17.56 -1.99
CA ASN A 3 -21.08 18.43 -2.22
C ASN A 3 -21.12 18.91 -3.68
N THR A 4 -21.49 20.16 -3.89
CA THR A 4 -21.54 20.82 -5.20
C THR A 4 -20.24 21.57 -5.53
N THR A 5 -19.21 21.47 -4.67
CA THR A 5 -17.92 22.09 -4.92
C THR A 5 -17.18 21.41 -6.08
N SER A 6 -16.52 22.21 -6.89
CA SER A 6 -15.65 21.69 -7.93
C SER A 6 -14.43 20.99 -7.31
N TYR A 7 -14.06 19.83 -7.84
CA TYR A 7 -12.86 19.08 -7.45
C TYR A 7 -12.20 18.45 -8.66
N THR A 8 -10.94 18.12 -8.53
CA THR A 8 -10.17 17.45 -9.58
C THR A 8 -9.74 16.07 -9.10
N VAL A 9 -9.92 15.07 -9.94
CA VAL A 9 -9.39 13.71 -9.73
C VAL A 9 -8.36 13.44 -10.81
N THR A 10 -7.13 13.14 -10.40
CA THR A 10 -6.06 12.72 -11.30
C THR A 10 -5.87 11.22 -11.18
N LEU A 11 -5.97 10.51 -12.28
CA LEU A 11 -5.73 9.08 -12.35
C LEU A 11 -4.41 8.81 -13.08
N SER A 12 -3.59 7.95 -12.50
CA SER A 12 -2.34 7.48 -13.09
C SER A 12 -2.61 6.49 -14.22
N SER A 13 -1.70 6.40 -15.16
CA SER A 13 -1.62 5.29 -16.10
C SER A 13 -0.57 4.26 -15.65
N TYR A 14 -0.58 3.05 -16.23
CA TYR A 14 0.41 2.04 -15.88
C TYR A 14 0.75 1.10 -17.04
N SER A 15 1.92 0.46 -16.93
CA SER A 15 2.37 -0.66 -17.79
C SER A 15 2.79 -1.82 -16.92
N ILE A 16 2.45 -3.05 -17.32
CA ILE A 16 2.73 -4.28 -16.56
C ILE A 16 3.40 -5.32 -17.45
N GLY A 17 4.29 -6.11 -16.87
CA GLY A 17 4.97 -7.25 -17.51
C GLY A 17 6.49 -7.12 -17.47
N ALA A 18 7.21 -8.16 -17.87
CA ALA A 18 8.69 -8.17 -17.87
C ALA A 18 9.27 -7.04 -18.75
N ASP A 19 8.57 -6.67 -19.82
CA ASP A 19 8.97 -5.63 -20.78
C ASP A 19 8.34 -4.26 -20.53
N ALA A 20 7.72 -4.03 -19.36
CA ALA A 20 7.00 -2.80 -19.05
C ALA A 20 7.84 -1.53 -19.27
N TYR A 21 9.14 -1.59 -19.00
CA TYR A 21 10.03 -0.43 -19.12
C TYR A 21 10.29 0.01 -20.57
N LYS A 22 10.04 -0.84 -21.57
CA LYS A 22 10.08 -0.45 -22.99
C LYS A 22 9.01 0.58 -23.38
N GLN A 23 8.01 0.78 -22.51
CA GLN A 23 6.98 1.80 -22.69
C GLN A 23 7.40 3.20 -22.16
N ILE A 24 8.57 3.34 -21.54
CA ILE A 24 9.05 4.63 -20.99
C ILE A 24 9.05 5.75 -22.03
N PRO A 25 9.61 5.57 -23.27
CA PRO A 25 9.62 6.65 -24.27
C PRO A 25 8.22 7.09 -24.69
N HIS A 26 7.28 6.14 -24.78
CA HIS A 26 5.90 6.46 -25.12
C HIS A 26 5.21 7.27 -24.03
N ALA A 27 5.38 6.90 -22.76
CA ALA A 27 4.80 7.61 -21.63
C ALA A 27 5.40 9.02 -21.44
N ALA A 28 6.70 9.17 -21.70
CA ALA A 28 7.44 10.42 -21.52
C ALA A 28 7.25 11.45 -22.64
N ARG A 29 6.73 11.05 -23.81
CA ARG A 29 6.78 11.81 -25.08
C ARG A 29 6.34 13.27 -25.01
N PHE A 30 5.48 13.63 -24.05
CA PHE A 30 4.97 15.00 -23.88
C PHE A 30 5.39 15.65 -22.56
N LEU A 31 6.19 14.97 -21.74
CA LEU A 31 6.55 15.42 -20.40
C LEU A 31 7.99 15.95 -20.31
N GLY A 32 8.86 15.55 -21.24
CA GLY A 32 10.26 15.98 -21.30
C GLY A 32 11.20 14.85 -21.67
N LYS A 33 12.51 15.15 -21.68
CA LYS A 33 13.57 14.26 -22.14
C LYS A 33 14.66 14.03 -21.11
N ASN A 34 14.88 14.98 -20.21
CA ASN A 34 15.88 14.86 -19.17
C ASN A 34 15.25 14.19 -17.94
N VAL A 35 15.78 13.03 -17.55
CA VAL A 35 15.23 12.28 -16.41
C VAL A 35 16.30 12.06 -15.35
N VAL A 36 15.89 12.06 -14.09
CA VAL A 36 16.71 11.63 -12.96
C VAL A 36 16.08 10.39 -12.33
N VAL A 37 16.89 9.40 -12.02
CA VAL A 37 16.45 8.13 -11.44
C VAL A 37 16.84 8.11 -9.97
N ILE A 38 15.84 8.05 -9.08
CA ILE A 38 16.05 8.13 -7.62
C ILE A 38 15.47 6.89 -6.96
N GLY A 39 16.24 6.23 -6.09
CA GLY A 39 15.73 5.03 -5.44
C GLY A 39 16.59 4.47 -4.33
N GLY A 40 16.19 3.33 -3.80
CA GLY A 40 16.98 2.55 -2.84
C GLY A 40 18.17 1.87 -3.51
N LYS A 41 19.27 1.69 -2.80
CA LYS A 41 20.50 1.09 -3.36
C LYS A 41 20.24 -0.28 -4.01
N THR A 42 19.56 -1.17 -3.30
CA THR A 42 19.19 -2.50 -3.82
C THR A 42 18.21 -2.41 -4.97
N ALA A 43 17.18 -1.54 -4.87
CA ALA A 43 16.20 -1.34 -5.93
C ALA A 43 16.86 -0.84 -7.22
N LEU A 44 17.75 0.16 -7.11
CA LEU A 44 18.52 0.66 -8.25
C LEU A 44 19.40 -0.44 -8.87
N SER A 45 20.08 -1.26 -8.05
CA SER A 45 20.90 -2.37 -8.60
C SER A 45 20.10 -3.41 -9.38
N LYS A 46 18.80 -3.57 -9.08
CA LYS A 46 17.91 -4.52 -9.79
C LYS A 46 17.24 -3.90 -11.02
N ALA A 47 16.93 -2.59 -11.00
CA ALA A 47 16.13 -1.95 -12.04
C ALA A 47 16.98 -1.16 -13.06
N LYS A 48 18.20 -0.75 -12.69
CA LYS A 48 19.04 0.17 -13.47
C LYS A 48 19.23 -0.25 -14.92
N ASP A 49 19.67 -1.48 -15.15
CA ASP A 49 19.98 -1.96 -16.52
C ASP A 49 18.71 -2.03 -17.37
N ALA A 50 17.58 -2.49 -16.79
CA ALA A 50 16.29 -2.52 -17.47
C ALA A 50 15.75 -1.11 -17.79
N ILE A 51 15.99 -0.12 -16.92
CA ILE A 51 15.64 1.28 -17.19
C ILE A 51 16.49 1.84 -18.34
N ILE A 52 17.82 1.59 -18.32
CA ILE A 52 18.73 2.02 -19.39
C ILE A 52 18.32 1.38 -20.72
N GLU A 53 18.01 0.09 -20.73
CA GLU A 53 17.52 -0.62 -21.94
C GLU A 53 16.17 -0.04 -22.39
N GLY A 54 15.27 0.25 -21.45
CA GLY A 54 13.94 0.78 -21.72
C GLY A 54 13.93 2.15 -22.39
N VAL A 55 14.98 2.95 -22.22
CA VAL A 55 15.14 4.27 -22.88
C VAL A 55 16.10 4.22 -24.08
N ALA A 56 16.74 3.07 -24.34
CA ALA A 56 17.70 2.93 -25.42
C ALA A 56 17.06 3.23 -26.80
N GLY A 57 17.78 3.97 -27.64
CA GLY A 57 17.29 4.37 -28.97
C GLY A 57 16.24 5.50 -28.95
N SER A 58 15.89 6.01 -27.78
CA SER A 58 15.04 7.23 -27.65
C SER A 58 15.91 8.48 -27.43
N ASP A 59 15.26 9.63 -27.35
CA ASP A 59 15.93 10.91 -27.03
C ASP A 59 15.88 11.24 -25.52
N ILE A 60 15.48 10.29 -24.68
CA ILE A 60 15.52 10.41 -23.22
C ILE A 60 16.97 10.33 -22.72
N LYS A 61 17.33 11.29 -21.87
CA LYS A 61 18.65 11.41 -21.25
C LYS A 61 18.54 11.20 -19.75
N ILE A 62 19.16 10.14 -19.25
CA ILE A 62 19.30 9.93 -17.81
C ILE A 62 20.43 10.83 -17.31
N LEU A 63 20.10 11.80 -16.46
CA LEU A 63 21.06 12.75 -15.89
C LEU A 63 21.90 12.11 -14.78
N ASP A 64 21.24 11.33 -13.89
CA ASP A 64 21.92 10.67 -12.79
C ASP A 64 21.08 9.53 -12.19
N PHE A 65 21.73 8.67 -11.39
CA PHE A 65 21.12 7.67 -10.52
C PHE A 65 21.43 8.01 -9.07
N ILE A 66 20.42 8.37 -8.30
CA ILE A 66 20.58 8.97 -6.97
C ILE A 66 19.97 8.07 -5.90
N TRP A 67 20.68 7.90 -4.79
CA TRP A 67 20.12 7.27 -3.60
C TRP A 67 19.23 8.22 -2.84
N TYR A 68 18.02 7.76 -2.46
CA TYR A 68 16.98 8.60 -1.84
C TYR A 68 17.24 8.98 -0.36
N GLY A 69 18.33 8.52 0.27
CA GLY A 69 18.69 8.83 1.66
C GLY A 69 18.42 7.70 2.65
N GLY A 70 17.62 6.67 2.28
CA GLY A 70 17.39 5.46 3.10
C GLY A 70 16.17 5.51 4.00
N GLU A 71 15.75 6.68 4.47
CA GLU A 71 14.56 6.90 5.29
C GLU A 71 13.52 7.76 4.56
N CYS A 72 12.24 7.45 4.76
CA CYS A 72 11.14 8.22 4.19
C CYS A 72 10.81 9.41 5.08
N THR A 73 11.61 10.48 4.96
CA THR A 73 11.52 11.68 5.79
C THR A 73 11.40 12.95 4.94
N HIS A 74 10.84 14.02 5.50
CA HIS A 74 10.79 15.31 4.82
C HIS A 74 12.22 15.84 4.54
N GLU A 75 13.14 15.58 5.44
CA GLU A 75 14.53 15.99 5.34
C GLU A 75 15.20 15.38 4.10
N ASN A 76 14.99 14.07 3.85
CA ASN A 76 15.48 13.42 2.64
C ASN A 76 14.78 13.93 1.38
N SER A 77 13.47 14.18 1.43
CA SER A 77 12.76 14.79 0.28
C SER A 77 13.32 16.18 -0.05
N HIS A 78 13.56 17.02 0.94
CA HIS A 78 14.15 18.35 0.72
C HIS A 78 15.61 18.25 0.24
N MET A 79 16.41 17.35 0.79
CA MET A 79 17.78 17.09 0.32
C MET A 79 17.77 16.73 -1.18
N LEU A 80 16.85 15.88 -1.63
CA LEU A 80 16.72 15.52 -3.04
C LEU A 80 16.40 16.74 -3.91
N MET A 81 15.50 17.62 -3.46
CA MET A 81 15.09 18.81 -4.21
C MET A 81 16.24 19.79 -4.49
N GLU A 82 17.25 19.83 -3.61
CA GLU A 82 18.42 20.72 -3.74
C GLU A 82 19.48 20.20 -4.75
N LEU A 83 19.37 18.94 -5.20
CA LEU A 83 20.36 18.35 -6.09
C LEU A 83 20.23 18.90 -7.53
N PRO A 84 21.35 19.34 -8.16
CA PRO A 84 21.31 19.95 -9.51
C PRO A 84 20.67 19.05 -10.56
N ALA A 85 20.91 17.73 -10.54
CA ALA A 85 20.32 16.81 -11.47
C ALA A 85 18.79 16.69 -11.29
N VAL A 86 18.29 16.81 -10.06
CA VAL A 86 16.85 16.79 -9.75
C VAL A 86 16.19 18.10 -10.22
N GLN A 87 16.87 19.23 -10.03
CA GLN A 87 16.39 20.52 -10.50
C GLN A 87 16.31 20.59 -12.04
N GLN A 88 17.31 20.03 -12.72
CA GLN A 88 17.41 20.05 -14.19
C GLN A 88 16.52 19.02 -14.87
N ALA A 89 16.09 17.98 -14.17
CA ALA A 89 15.25 16.93 -14.75
C ALA A 89 13.86 17.46 -15.11
N ASP A 90 13.36 17.04 -16.27
CA ASP A 90 11.99 17.27 -16.69
C ASP A 90 11.04 16.28 -15.99
N ILE A 91 11.49 15.03 -15.78
CA ILE A 91 10.73 13.94 -15.16
C ILE A 91 11.57 13.27 -14.09
N ILE A 92 10.96 12.93 -12.96
CA ILE A 92 11.59 12.18 -11.89
C ILE A 92 11.13 10.71 -11.96
N PHE A 93 12.07 9.77 -11.91
CA PHE A 93 11.81 8.34 -11.82
C PHE A 93 12.05 7.86 -10.38
N ALA A 94 11.00 7.41 -9.71
CA ALA A 94 11.06 6.86 -8.35
C ALA A 94 11.16 5.33 -8.39
N VAL A 95 12.27 4.75 -7.92
CA VAL A 95 12.56 3.31 -8.02
C VAL A 95 12.64 2.69 -6.63
N GLY A 96 11.79 1.70 -6.35
CA GLY A 96 11.90 0.97 -5.08
C GLY A 96 10.60 0.47 -4.48
N GLY A 97 10.63 0.24 -3.17
CA GLY A 97 9.44 -0.01 -2.36
C GLY A 97 8.85 1.29 -1.81
N GLY A 98 7.81 1.19 -0.98
CA GLY A 98 7.03 2.32 -0.49
C GLY A 98 7.86 3.47 0.07
N ARG A 99 8.84 3.20 0.94
CA ARG A 99 9.67 4.27 1.54
C ARG A 99 10.43 5.11 0.50
N ALA A 100 11.05 4.47 -0.47
CA ALA A 100 11.77 5.18 -1.53
C ALA A 100 10.80 5.96 -2.42
N ILE A 101 9.72 5.32 -2.83
CA ILE A 101 8.71 5.94 -3.69
C ILE A 101 8.04 7.12 -3.01
N ASP A 102 7.63 7.01 -1.74
CA ASP A 102 6.97 8.10 -1.03
C ASP A 102 7.90 9.30 -0.80
N THR A 103 9.19 9.07 -0.48
CA THR A 103 10.19 10.15 -0.37
C THR A 103 10.31 10.94 -1.68
N VAL A 104 10.45 10.21 -2.80
CA VAL A 104 10.64 10.82 -4.11
C VAL A 104 9.34 11.45 -4.62
N LYS A 105 8.20 10.81 -4.39
CA LYS A 105 6.87 11.33 -4.73
C LYS A 105 6.58 12.64 -4.01
N TYR A 106 6.91 12.72 -2.71
CA TYR A 106 6.73 13.95 -1.94
C TYR A 106 7.62 15.08 -2.47
N ALA A 107 8.88 14.80 -2.82
CA ALA A 107 9.77 15.77 -3.45
C ALA A 107 9.24 16.22 -4.83
N ALA A 108 8.82 15.29 -5.68
CA ALA A 108 8.26 15.59 -7.00
C ALA A 108 6.97 16.45 -6.90
N HIS A 109 6.11 16.15 -5.91
CA HIS A 109 4.90 16.92 -5.63
C HIS A 109 5.23 18.37 -5.25
N LEU A 110 6.17 18.60 -4.33
CA LEU A 110 6.58 19.94 -3.90
C LEU A 110 7.23 20.75 -5.04
N MET A 111 7.91 20.08 -5.96
CA MET A 111 8.53 20.71 -7.13
C MET A 111 7.59 20.85 -8.33
N ASP A 112 6.37 20.36 -8.24
CA ASP A 112 5.41 20.27 -9.35
C ASP A 112 5.97 19.57 -10.60
N LYS A 113 6.82 18.53 -10.40
CA LYS A 113 7.45 17.79 -11.50
C LYS A 113 6.70 16.51 -11.81
N PRO A 114 6.62 16.11 -13.10
CA PRO A 114 6.16 14.81 -13.52
C PRO A 114 6.92 13.68 -12.82
N LEU A 115 6.17 12.66 -12.38
CA LEU A 115 6.70 11.51 -11.66
C LEU A 115 6.35 10.20 -12.38
N PHE A 116 7.34 9.37 -12.62
CA PHE A 116 7.15 7.96 -12.98
C PHE A 116 7.60 7.08 -11.83
N THR A 117 6.83 6.03 -11.53
CA THR A 117 7.15 5.09 -10.46
C THR A 117 7.52 3.72 -11.01
N PHE A 118 8.53 3.12 -10.40
CA PHE A 118 9.09 1.82 -10.76
C PHE A 118 9.14 0.94 -9.50
N PRO A 119 8.00 0.35 -9.08
CA PRO A 119 7.98 -0.53 -7.92
C PRO A 119 8.85 -1.76 -8.17
N THR A 120 9.74 -2.06 -7.24
CA THR A 120 10.60 -3.26 -7.27
C THR A 120 10.15 -4.33 -6.29
N VAL A 121 9.09 -4.05 -5.52
CA VAL A 121 8.45 -4.98 -4.58
C VAL A 121 6.93 -4.81 -4.65
N GLY A 122 6.19 -5.89 -4.43
CA GLY A 122 4.73 -5.89 -4.36
C GLY A 122 4.23 -5.86 -2.92
N SER A 123 4.56 -4.81 -2.15
CA SER A 123 4.26 -4.76 -0.72
C SER A 123 3.10 -3.83 -0.33
N ASN A 124 2.69 -2.93 -1.21
CA ASN A 124 1.58 -1.98 -1.04
C ASN A 124 1.35 -1.15 -2.30
N CYS A 125 0.38 -0.25 -2.25
CA CYS A 125 -0.01 0.62 -3.38
C CYS A 125 0.75 1.97 -3.47
N ALA A 126 1.82 2.20 -2.72
CA ALA A 126 2.53 3.49 -2.69
C ALA A 126 2.96 3.99 -4.08
N ALA A 127 3.27 3.06 -5.00
CA ALA A 127 3.66 3.40 -6.37
C ALA A 127 2.54 4.06 -7.19
N PHE A 128 1.28 3.90 -6.78
CA PHE A 128 0.12 4.36 -7.54
C PHE A 128 -0.78 5.32 -6.75
N SER A 129 -0.74 5.28 -5.42
CA SER A 129 -1.56 6.13 -4.55
C SER A 129 -1.08 7.60 -4.54
N ALA A 130 -2.04 8.52 -4.36
CA ALA A 130 -1.82 9.96 -4.27
C ALA A 130 -1.48 10.43 -2.84
N GLN A 131 -0.78 9.62 -2.07
CA GLN A 131 -0.36 9.91 -0.71
C GLN A 131 1.08 9.47 -0.47
N ALA A 132 1.79 10.17 0.39
CA ALA A 132 3.09 9.79 0.90
C ALA A 132 3.03 9.55 2.41
N ILE A 133 3.47 8.37 2.84
CA ILE A 133 3.57 8.02 4.26
C ILE A 133 4.94 8.42 4.75
N MET A 134 5.00 9.48 5.56
CA MET A 134 6.26 10.06 6.02
C MET A 134 6.54 9.72 7.49
N TYR A 135 7.82 9.68 7.81
CA TYR A 135 8.33 9.37 9.14
C TYR A 135 9.24 10.49 9.64
N TYR A 136 9.46 10.55 10.95
CA TYR A 136 10.54 11.33 11.52
C TYR A 136 11.88 10.60 11.35
N PRO A 137 13.02 11.30 11.35
CA PRO A 137 14.32 10.65 11.48
C PRO A 137 14.33 9.69 12.68
N GLY A 138 14.80 8.45 12.44
CA GLY A 138 14.72 7.37 13.45
C GLY A 138 13.46 6.51 13.37
N GLY A 139 12.57 6.73 12.36
CA GLY A 139 11.56 5.78 11.92
C GLY A 139 10.18 5.88 12.58
N SER A 140 9.94 6.82 13.51
CA SER A 140 8.58 6.98 14.06
C SER A 140 7.64 7.65 13.04
N TYR A 141 6.39 7.16 12.99
CA TYR A 141 5.37 7.65 12.05
C TYR A 141 5.06 9.15 12.25
N ARG A 142 5.17 9.92 11.18
CA ARG A 142 4.90 11.37 11.15
C ARG A 142 3.50 11.70 10.63
N GLY A 143 3.06 11.03 9.57
CA GLY A 143 1.73 11.26 8.99
C GLY A 143 1.59 10.82 7.55
N ASN A 144 0.34 10.91 7.07
CA ASN A 144 0.00 10.79 5.65
C ASN A 144 -0.05 12.19 5.05
N PHE A 145 0.64 12.38 3.95
CA PHE A 145 0.70 13.65 3.24
C PHE A 145 0.13 13.48 1.84
N PRO A 146 -0.89 14.25 1.47
CA PRO A 146 -1.43 14.25 0.12
C PRO A 146 -0.34 14.64 -0.89
N THR A 147 -0.35 13.97 -2.03
CA THR A 147 0.55 14.25 -3.15
C THR A 147 -0.22 14.14 -4.46
N LYS A 148 0.36 14.62 -5.56
CA LYS A 148 -0.11 14.18 -6.87
C LYS A 148 0.21 12.69 -7.03
N PRO A 149 -0.67 11.89 -7.65
CA PRO A 149 -0.31 10.53 -8.03
C PRO A 149 0.78 10.57 -9.12
N CYS A 150 1.44 9.44 -9.38
CA CYS A 150 2.39 9.37 -10.49
C CYS A 150 1.70 9.61 -11.85
N ASN A 151 2.44 10.11 -12.83
CA ASN A 151 1.94 10.20 -14.20
C ASN A 151 1.84 8.82 -14.85
N HIS A 152 2.82 7.94 -14.53
CA HIS A 152 2.82 6.55 -15.00
C HIS A 152 3.54 5.62 -14.02
N CYS A 153 2.98 4.43 -13.80
CA CYS A 153 3.57 3.38 -13.00
C CYS A 153 4.07 2.25 -13.92
N PHE A 154 5.36 1.95 -13.88
CA PHE A 154 5.97 0.86 -14.66
C PHE A 154 6.22 -0.34 -13.77
N ILE A 155 5.41 -1.37 -13.91
CA ILE A 155 5.45 -2.59 -13.09
C ILE A 155 6.18 -3.68 -13.86
N ASN A 156 7.48 -3.85 -13.60
CA ASN A 156 8.22 -4.99 -14.11
C ASN A 156 7.99 -6.21 -13.20
N SER A 157 7.12 -7.12 -13.66
CA SER A 157 6.72 -8.29 -12.88
C SER A 157 7.89 -9.26 -12.59
N ALA A 158 8.90 -9.32 -13.46
CA ALA A 158 10.08 -10.15 -13.24
C ALA A 158 10.98 -9.60 -12.12
N ILE A 159 11.14 -8.27 -12.03
CA ILE A 159 11.87 -7.62 -10.94
C ILE A 159 11.13 -7.83 -9.60
N ILE A 160 9.81 -7.71 -9.61
CA ILE A 160 9.01 -7.96 -8.39
C ILE A 160 9.11 -9.43 -7.98
N ALA A 161 9.04 -10.38 -8.91
CA ALA A 161 9.16 -11.82 -8.63
C ALA A 161 10.54 -12.21 -8.05
N ASP A 162 11.57 -11.37 -8.22
CA ASP A 162 12.92 -11.56 -7.65
C ASP A 162 13.14 -10.74 -6.36
N SER A 163 12.10 -10.16 -5.81
CA SER A 163 12.17 -9.36 -4.58
C SER A 163 12.07 -10.23 -3.31
N PRO A 164 12.37 -9.71 -2.11
CA PRO A 164 12.22 -10.47 -0.88
C PRO A 164 10.78 -10.94 -0.64
N GLU A 165 10.57 -12.25 -0.52
CA GLU A 165 9.25 -12.87 -0.32
C GLU A 165 8.42 -12.25 0.82
N PRO A 166 8.97 -11.94 2.01
CA PRO A 166 8.16 -11.38 3.09
C PRO A 166 7.45 -10.09 2.71
N LEU A 167 8.01 -9.30 1.78
CA LEU A 167 7.39 -8.05 1.32
C LEU A 167 6.20 -8.30 0.41
N PHE A 168 6.27 -9.28 -0.49
CA PHE A 168 5.15 -9.67 -1.34
C PHE A 168 4.04 -10.35 -0.52
N TRP A 169 4.43 -11.27 0.38
CA TRP A 169 3.52 -11.92 1.31
C TRP A 169 2.74 -10.93 2.17
N ALA A 170 3.43 -9.95 2.77
CA ALA A 170 2.77 -8.88 3.52
C ALA A 170 1.89 -8.00 2.61
N GLY A 171 2.28 -7.78 1.34
CA GLY A 171 1.47 -7.05 0.37
C GLY A 171 0.12 -7.70 0.08
N ILE A 172 0.06 -9.03 0.06
CA ILE A 172 -1.20 -9.78 -0.03
C ILE A 172 -2.10 -9.44 1.16
N GLY A 173 -1.54 -9.45 2.38
CA GLY A 173 -2.27 -9.12 3.60
C GLY A 173 -2.76 -7.68 3.66
N ASP A 174 -1.95 -6.72 3.18
CA ASP A 174 -2.33 -5.29 3.11
C ASP A 174 -3.51 -5.07 2.15
N ALA A 175 -3.41 -5.64 0.95
CA ALA A 175 -4.42 -5.45 -0.09
C ALA A 175 -5.78 -6.06 0.27
N LEU A 176 -5.82 -7.17 1.02
CA LEU A 176 -7.06 -7.78 1.52
C LEU A 176 -7.94 -6.83 2.34
N SER A 177 -7.36 -5.83 3.00
CA SER A 177 -8.13 -4.90 3.84
C SER A 177 -9.02 -3.95 3.04
N LYS A 178 -8.64 -3.66 1.79
CA LYS A 178 -9.15 -2.51 1.04
C LYS A 178 -10.66 -2.50 0.84
N GLU A 179 -11.24 -3.62 0.41
CA GLU A 179 -12.70 -3.71 0.23
C GLU A 179 -13.43 -3.48 1.56
N PHE A 180 -13.02 -4.23 2.58
CA PHE A 180 -13.71 -4.23 3.87
C PHE A 180 -13.65 -2.86 4.53
N GLU A 181 -12.50 -2.18 4.47
CA GLU A 181 -12.33 -0.86 5.05
C GLU A 181 -13.15 0.19 4.33
N VAL A 182 -13.09 0.24 2.99
CA VAL A 182 -13.82 1.24 2.20
C VAL A 182 -15.32 1.07 2.34
N VAL A 183 -15.81 -0.17 2.25
CA VAL A 183 -17.25 -0.46 2.36
C VAL A 183 -17.76 -0.10 3.75
N PHE A 184 -17.05 -0.49 4.80
CA PHE A 184 -17.44 -0.21 6.18
C PHE A 184 -17.32 1.29 6.52
N ALA A 185 -16.23 1.96 6.12
CA ALA A 185 -16.04 3.38 6.39
C ALA A 185 -17.14 4.26 5.78
N SER A 186 -17.68 3.86 4.65
CA SER A 186 -18.66 4.64 3.89
C SER A 186 -20.12 4.25 4.17
N GLN A 187 -20.40 3.33 5.09
CA GLN A 187 -21.74 2.75 5.31
C GLN A 187 -22.81 3.77 5.79
N ASP A 188 -22.38 4.82 6.51
CA ASP A 188 -23.29 5.85 7.04
C ASP A 188 -23.55 6.97 6.03
N ASP A 189 -22.89 6.98 4.88
CA ASP A 189 -22.88 8.09 3.95
C ASP A 189 -23.61 7.74 2.64
N GLN A 190 -24.30 8.73 2.07
CA GLN A 190 -24.80 8.65 0.71
C GLN A 190 -23.66 8.98 -0.25
N LEU A 191 -23.12 7.96 -0.91
CA LEU A 191 -22.03 8.10 -1.86
C LEU A 191 -22.51 8.65 -3.21
N PHE A 192 -21.71 9.55 -3.80
CA PHE A 192 -21.92 10.10 -5.13
C PHE A 192 -20.83 9.59 -6.07
N HIS A 193 -20.91 9.95 -7.35
CA HIS A 193 -20.13 9.42 -8.46
C HIS A 193 -18.70 8.97 -8.10
N THR A 194 -17.83 9.86 -7.62
CA THR A 194 -16.41 9.54 -7.40
C THR A 194 -16.20 8.58 -6.22
N THR A 195 -16.81 8.84 -5.08
CA THR A 195 -16.70 7.97 -3.90
C THR A 195 -17.41 6.64 -4.11
N LEU A 196 -18.55 6.63 -4.82
CA LEU A 196 -19.23 5.40 -5.21
C LEU A 196 -18.36 4.57 -6.18
N LEU A 197 -17.71 5.21 -7.16
CA LEU A 197 -16.76 4.52 -8.05
C LEU A 197 -15.60 3.92 -7.27
N GLY A 198 -15.01 4.66 -6.32
CA GLY A 198 -13.96 4.17 -5.44
C GLY A 198 -14.39 2.97 -4.60
N GLN A 199 -15.61 2.98 -4.04
CA GLN A 199 -16.17 1.84 -3.33
C GLN A 199 -16.36 0.63 -4.26
N GLN A 200 -16.86 0.81 -5.48
CA GLN A 200 -17.01 -0.31 -6.42
C GLN A 200 -15.65 -0.86 -6.86
N ILE A 201 -14.65 -0.02 -7.06
CA ILE A 201 -13.28 -0.48 -7.35
C ILE A 201 -12.69 -1.22 -6.15
N SER A 202 -12.93 -0.80 -4.91
CA SER A 202 -12.42 -1.53 -3.74
C SER A 202 -12.94 -2.97 -3.67
N ARG A 203 -14.14 -3.25 -4.20
CA ARG A 203 -14.72 -4.61 -4.23
C ARG A 203 -13.96 -5.61 -5.11
N VAL A 204 -13.13 -5.14 -6.05
CA VAL A 204 -12.29 -6.05 -6.85
C VAL A 204 -10.96 -6.39 -6.16
N CYS A 205 -10.67 -5.80 -4.97
CA CYS A 205 -9.43 -6.08 -4.27
C CYS A 205 -9.42 -7.40 -3.48
N THR A 206 -10.57 -8.00 -3.19
CA THR A 206 -10.65 -9.22 -2.35
C THR A 206 -10.63 -10.50 -3.18
N ALA A 207 -11.50 -10.62 -4.19
CA ALA A 207 -11.69 -11.88 -4.91
C ALA A 207 -10.40 -12.35 -5.62
N PRO A 208 -9.65 -11.53 -6.38
CA PRO A 208 -8.43 -11.97 -7.03
C PRO A 208 -7.37 -12.48 -6.06
N ILE A 209 -7.26 -11.87 -4.88
CA ILE A 209 -6.32 -12.31 -3.83
C ILE A 209 -6.74 -13.66 -3.26
N LEU A 210 -8.00 -13.84 -2.90
CA LEU A 210 -8.49 -15.11 -2.34
C LEU A 210 -8.41 -16.25 -3.36
N GLU A 211 -8.57 -15.96 -4.65
CA GLU A 211 -8.52 -16.95 -5.73
C GLU A 211 -7.08 -17.29 -6.13
N ASN A 212 -6.20 -16.30 -6.22
CA ASN A 212 -4.88 -16.45 -6.81
C ASN A 212 -3.73 -16.34 -5.79
N GLY A 213 -3.95 -15.78 -4.60
CA GLY A 213 -2.89 -15.38 -3.67
C GLY A 213 -1.97 -16.52 -3.24
N LYS A 214 -2.54 -17.70 -2.92
CA LYS A 214 -1.73 -18.89 -2.57
C LYS A 214 -0.86 -19.33 -3.74
N LYS A 215 -1.45 -19.45 -4.93
CA LYS A 215 -0.72 -19.85 -6.13
C LYS A 215 0.32 -18.79 -6.54
N ALA A 216 -0.04 -17.51 -6.44
CA ALA A 216 0.88 -16.41 -6.70
C ALA A 216 2.10 -16.45 -5.77
N LEU A 217 1.91 -16.77 -4.48
CA LEU A 217 3.01 -16.90 -3.53
C LEU A 217 3.90 -18.11 -3.83
N GLU A 218 3.32 -19.25 -4.25
CA GLU A 218 4.08 -20.42 -4.72
C GLU A 218 4.89 -20.10 -5.97
N ASP A 219 4.31 -19.38 -6.92
CA ASP A 219 4.97 -18.95 -8.15
C ASP A 219 6.06 -17.90 -7.88
N PHE A 220 5.81 -16.99 -6.93
CA PHE A 220 6.82 -16.06 -6.45
C PHE A 220 8.06 -16.78 -5.90
N ARG A 221 7.86 -17.75 -5.00
CA ARG A 221 8.94 -18.60 -4.45
C ARG A 221 9.72 -19.36 -5.52
N ALA A 222 9.05 -19.71 -6.60
CA ALA A 222 9.63 -20.40 -7.75
C ALA A 222 10.19 -19.45 -8.82
N HIS A 223 10.20 -18.14 -8.59
CA HIS A 223 10.59 -17.08 -9.54
C HIS A 223 9.86 -17.21 -10.89
N ARG A 224 8.60 -17.65 -10.88
CA ARG A 224 7.77 -17.82 -12.07
C ARG A 224 6.89 -16.58 -12.27
N ASN A 225 7.03 -15.95 -13.42
CA ASN A 225 6.16 -14.83 -13.83
C ASN A 225 4.86 -15.40 -14.44
N SER A 226 3.94 -15.83 -13.55
CA SER A 226 2.67 -16.46 -13.92
C SER A 226 1.52 -15.44 -14.04
N PHE A 227 0.39 -15.90 -14.58
CA PHE A 227 -0.85 -15.13 -14.60
C PHE A 227 -1.30 -14.75 -13.17
N GLU A 228 -1.30 -15.72 -12.25
CA GLU A 228 -1.73 -15.54 -10.86
C GLU A 228 -0.84 -14.53 -10.12
N LEU A 229 0.48 -14.60 -10.33
CA LEU A 229 1.40 -13.62 -9.76
C LEU A 229 1.11 -12.21 -10.29
N ILE A 230 0.90 -12.05 -11.59
CA ILE A 230 0.58 -10.76 -12.20
C ILE A 230 -0.76 -10.22 -11.68
N GLN A 231 -1.80 -11.06 -11.53
CA GLN A 231 -3.09 -10.63 -10.99
C GLN A 231 -2.93 -10.07 -9.57
N VAL A 232 -2.20 -10.77 -8.70
CA VAL A 232 -1.98 -10.32 -7.31
C VAL A 232 -1.11 -9.05 -7.25
N ILE A 233 -0.08 -8.93 -8.08
CA ILE A 233 0.73 -7.70 -8.19
C ILE A 233 -0.15 -6.50 -8.60
N LEU A 234 -1.00 -6.69 -9.61
CA LEU A 234 -1.93 -5.64 -10.08
C LEU A 234 -2.93 -5.26 -8.99
N ASP A 235 -3.39 -6.22 -8.23
CA ASP A 235 -4.33 -5.96 -7.16
C ASP A 235 -3.68 -5.16 -6.02
N ILE A 236 -2.51 -5.58 -5.56
CA ILE A 236 -1.73 -4.88 -4.52
C ILE A 236 -1.40 -3.43 -4.94
N ILE A 237 -1.02 -3.19 -6.19
CA ILE A 237 -0.51 -1.88 -6.59
C ILE A 237 -1.60 -1.01 -7.22
N ILE A 238 -2.35 -1.56 -8.18
CA ILE A 238 -3.27 -0.78 -9.01
C ILE A 238 -4.67 -0.72 -8.42
N SER A 239 -5.30 -1.87 -8.12
CA SER A 239 -6.68 -1.88 -7.61
C SER A 239 -6.78 -1.12 -6.29
N THR A 240 -5.88 -1.44 -5.34
CA THR A 240 -5.84 -0.75 -4.03
C THR A 240 -5.46 0.72 -4.16
N GLY A 241 -4.53 1.07 -5.07
CA GLY A 241 -4.13 2.45 -5.34
C GLY A 241 -5.24 3.29 -5.97
N LEU A 242 -5.99 2.73 -6.94
CA LEU A 242 -7.17 3.38 -7.51
C LEU A 242 -8.26 3.61 -6.47
N ALA A 243 -8.59 2.57 -5.69
CA ALA A 243 -9.54 2.70 -4.59
C ALA A 243 -9.12 3.82 -3.62
N SER A 244 -7.83 3.85 -3.23
CA SER A 244 -7.28 4.90 -2.37
C SER A 244 -7.47 6.29 -2.95
N ASN A 245 -7.13 6.51 -4.23
CA ASN A 245 -7.22 7.81 -4.88
C ASN A 245 -8.66 8.32 -5.04
N LEU A 246 -9.64 7.43 -5.12
CA LEU A 246 -11.06 7.78 -5.27
C LEU A 246 -11.81 7.88 -3.94
N THR A 247 -11.25 7.37 -2.86
CA THR A 247 -11.87 7.32 -1.52
C THR A 247 -11.25 8.27 -0.51
N THR A 248 -10.33 9.13 -0.97
CA THR A 248 -9.68 10.15 -0.14
C THR A 248 -9.52 11.42 -0.97
N THR A 249 -9.72 12.60 -0.34
CA THR A 249 -9.37 13.90 -0.94
C THR A 249 -8.15 14.50 -0.25
N GLU A 250 -7.49 15.44 -0.96
CA GLU A 250 -6.34 16.16 -0.42
C GLU A 250 -6.65 16.91 0.87
N ASP A 251 -7.83 17.51 0.95
CA ASP A 251 -8.34 18.26 2.09
C ASP A 251 -9.08 17.39 3.13
N ASN A 252 -9.12 16.05 2.91
CA ASN A 252 -9.91 15.10 3.69
C ASN A 252 -11.41 15.49 3.80
N ALA A 253 -11.98 16.10 2.76
CA ALA A 253 -13.41 16.37 2.68
C ALA A 253 -14.24 15.08 2.81
N TYR A 254 -13.67 13.95 2.38
CA TYR A 254 -14.08 12.59 2.72
C TYR A 254 -12.86 11.68 2.89
N TYR A 255 -13.00 10.65 3.72
CA TYR A 255 -11.93 9.69 3.98
C TYR A 255 -12.52 8.31 4.26
N TYR A 256 -12.38 7.39 3.30
CA TYR A 256 -12.82 5.99 3.41
C TYR A 256 -11.68 5.00 3.15
N ASN A 257 -10.44 5.50 3.06
CA ASN A 257 -9.29 4.74 2.55
C ASN A 257 -8.76 3.67 3.50
N SER A 258 -8.78 3.95 4.81
CA SER A 258 -8.34 3.00 5.84
C SER A 258 -9.24 3.09 7.08
N MET A 259 -9.39 1.99 7.82
CA MET A 259 -10.32 1.87 8.93
C MET A 259 -9.76 1.02 10.06
N LEU A 260 -10.55 0.09 10.61
CA LEU A 260 -10.20 -0.69 11.79
C LEU A 260 -9.02 -1.62 11.56
N ALA A 261 -8.86 -2.18 10.35
CA ALA A 261 -7.71 -3.02 10.01
C ALA A 261 -6.39 -2.26 10.18
N HIS A 262 -6.31 -1.06 9.63
CA HIS A 262 -5.13 -0.21 9.81
C HIS A 262 -5.01 0.37 11.23
N CYS A 263 -6.12 0.54 11.99
CA CYS A 263 -6.03 0.90 13.40
C CYS A 263 -5.28 -0.16 14.21
N VAL A 264 -5.52 -1.46 13.96
CA VAL A 264 -4.74 -2.54 14.58
C VAL A 264 -3.26 -2.40 14.26
N TYR A 265 -2.89 -2.16 13.00
CA TYR A 265 -1.51 -1.93 12.62
C TYR A 265 -0.90 -0.69 13.30
N TYR A 266 -1.57 0.47 13.26
CA TYR A 266 -1.02 1.66 13.93
C TYR A 266 -0.83 1.43 15.44
N GLY A 267 -1.74 0.70 16.07
CA GLY A 267 -1.62 0.31 17.46
C GLY A 267 -0.40 -0.59 17.71
N SER A 268 -0.15 -1.56 16.83
CA SER A 268 0.96 -2.52 16.99
C SER A 268 2.33 -1.83 17.01
N THR A 269 2.45 -0.66 16.36
CA THR A 269 3.74 0.08 16.30
C THR A 269 4.28 0.55 17.66
N VAL A 270 3.46 0.51 18.72
CA VAL A 270 3.85 0.94 20.07
C VAL A 270 3.77 -0.20 21.10
N THR A 271 3.46 -1.42 20.68
CA THR A 271 3.48 -2.61 21.53
C THR A 271 4.92 -3.15 21.68
N LYS A 272 5.15 -4.00 22.67
CA LYS A 272 6.48 -4.52 23.03
C LYS A 272 7.17 -5.24 21.87
N LYS A 273 6.41 -6.00 21.08
CA LYS A 273 6.95 -6.83 19.99
C LYS A 273 6.24 -6.63 18.65
N GLY A 274 4.97 -6.24 18.65
CA GLY A 274 4.17 -6.07 17.43
C GLY A 274 4.79 -5.10 16.42
N HIS A 275 5.60 -4.15 16.88
CA HIS A 275 6.35 -3.22 16.01
C HIS A 275 7.41 -3.90 15.13
N ASN A 276 7.78 -5.15 15.40
CA ASN A 276 8.74 -5.91 14.59
C ASN A 276 8.08 -6.61 13.40
N HIS A 277 6.75 -6.70 13.38
CA HIS A 277 5.99 -7.34 12.32
C HIS A 277 5.77 -6.42 11.12
N LEU A 278 5.62 -7.01 9.95
CA LEU A 278 5.43 -6.25 8.71
C LEU A 278 4.04 -5.58 8.69
N HIS A 279 3.95 -4.43 8.01
CA HIS A 279 2.72 -3.66 7.89
C HIS A 279 1.53 -4.53 7.45
N GLY A 280 1.62 -5.15 6.29
CA GLY A 280 0.52 -5.95 5.74
C GLY A 280 0.26 -7.24 6.49
N GLU A 281 1.25 -7.79 7.20
CA GLU A 281 1.05 -8.91 8.11
C GLU A 281 0.05 -8.54 9.22
N VAL A 282 0.28 -7.43 9.91
CA VAL A 282 -0.63 -6.96 10.96
C VAL A 282 -1.95 -6.46 10.40
N VAL A 283 -1.95 -5.83 9.22
CA VAL A 283 -3.19 -5.41 8.55
C VAL A 283 -4.07 -6.63 8.20
N ALA A 284 -3.48 -7.76 7.81
CA ALA A 284 -4.24 -8.99 7.56
C ALA A 284 -5.01 -9.47 8.81
N LEU A 285 -4.37 -9.45 9.99
CA LEU A 285 -5.06 -9.71 11.27
C LEU A 285 -6.13 -8.66 11.55
N GLY A 286 -5.80 -7.39 11.34
CA GLY A 286 -6.74 -6.28 11.50
C GLY A 286 -7.95 -6.41 10.58
N THR A 287 -7.80 -7.02 9.40
CA THR A 287 -8.91 -7.30 8.49
C THR A 287 -9.88 -8.32 9.09
N LEU A 288 -9.39 -9.37 9.78
CA LEU A 288 -10.26 -10.29 10.53
C LEU A 288 -11.06 -9.53 11.60
N VAL A 289 -10.41 -8.63 12.35
CA VAL A 289 -11.08 -7.80 13.35
C VAL A 289 -12.13 -6.88 12.69
N GLN A 290 -11.79 -6.24 11.59
CA GLN A 290 -12.70 -5.38 10.83
C GLN A 290 -13.96 -6.13 10.38
N VAL A 291 -13.79 -7.31 9.80
CA VAL A 291 -14.90 -8.13 9.26
C VAL A 291 -15.75 -8.71 10.39
N ALA A 292 -15.12 -9.14 11.49
CA ALA A 292 -15.84 -9.57 12.71
C ALA A 292 -16.65 -8.42 13.32
N TYR A 293 -16.08 -7.21 13.37
CA TYR A 293 -16.81 -6.01 13.84
C TYR A 293 -18.02 -5.69 12.97
N ALA A 294 -17.95 -5.94 11.66
CA ALA A 294 -19.07 -5.80 10.74
C ALA A 294 -20.11 -6.94 10.86
N GLY A 295 -19.83 -7.99 11.64
CA GLY A 295 -20.73 -9.12 11.91
C GLY A 295 -20.71 -10.21 10.83
N ASP A 296 -19.82 -10.18 9.85
CA ASP A 296 -19.73 -11.19 8.78
C ASP A 296 -18.81 -12.36 9.18
N MET A 297 -19.32 -13.24 10.03
CA MET A 297 -18.55 -14.37 10.56
C MET A 297 -18.23 -15.44 9.51
N ASP A 298 -19.02 -15.56 8.42
CA ASP A 298 -18.70 -16.46 7.32
C ASP A 298 -17.47 -15.97 6.55
N MET A 299 -17.37 -14.65 6.33
CA MET A 299 -16.18 -14.05 5.74
C MET A 299 -14.98 -14.11 6.68
N VAL A 300 -15.15 -13.93 7.99
CA VAL A 300 -14.06 -14.14 8.98
C VAL A 300 -13.47 -15.54 8.84
N LYS A 301 -14.31 -16.56 8.78
CA LYS A 301 -13.84 -17.94 8.60
C LYS A 301 -13.09 -18.11 7.26
N ARG A 302 -13.64 -17.60 6.18
CA ARG A 302 -13.00 -17.66 4.84
C ARG A 302 -11.63 -16.97 4.83
N LEU A 303 -11.52 -15.83 5.46
CA LEU A 303 -10.25 -15.10 5.60
C LEU A 303 -9.27 -15.83 6.52
N MET A 304 -9.72 -16.46 7.62
CA MET A 304 -8.87 -17.29 8.47
C MET A 304 -8.32 -18.49 7.70
N ASP A 305 -9.16 -19.19 6.93
CA ASP A 305 -8.72 -20.31 6.07
C ASP A 305 -7.64 -19.85 5.08
N PHE A 306 -7.85 -18.70 4.42
CA PHE A 306 -6.89 -18.14 3.49
C PHE A 306 -5.59 -17.73 4.21
N ASN A 307 -5.67 -16.91 5.24
CA ASN A 307 -4.52 -16.44 6.01
C ASN A 307 -3.66 -17.60 6.48
N TYR A 308 -4.28 -18.58 7.13
CA TYR A 308 -3.57 -19.77 7.62
C TYR A 308 -2.88 -20.54 6.49
N SER A 309 -3.53 -20.66 5.31
CA SER A 309 -3.02 -21.41 4.16
C SER A 309 -1.73 -20.83 3.57
N ILE A 310 -1.44 -19.55 3.81
CA ILE A 310 -0.23 -18.85 3.31
C ILE A 310 0.65 -18.31 4.46
N GLY A 311 0.30 -18.63 5.71
CA GLY A 311 1.08 -18.25 6.91
C GLY A 311 0.86 -16.81 7.38
N LEU A 312 -0.20 -16.12 6.93
CA LEU A 312 -0.62 -14.84 7.52
C LEU A 312 -1.27 -15.06 8.88
N PRO A 313 -1.22 -14.08 9.79
CA PRO A 313 -1.73 -14.23 11.16
C PRO A 313 -3.24 -14.42 11.19
N VAL A 314 -3.70 -15.24 12.16
CA VAL A 314 -5.12 -15.49 12.45
C VAL A 314 -5.50 -15.12 13.88
N CYS A 315 -4.52 -14.83 14.75
CA CYS A 315 -4.73 -14.35 16.12
C CYS A 315 -3.62 -13.36 16.50
N PHE A 316 -3.82 -12.63 17.61
CA PHE A 316 -2.84 -11.64 18.10
C PHE A 316 -1.53 -12.28 18.58
N ASP A 317 -1.57 -13.56 19.00
CA ASP A 317 -0.35 -14.30 19.36
C ASP A 317 0.62 -14.43 18.16
N ASP A 318 0.12 -14.50 16.93
CA ASP A 318 0.92 -14.65 15.73
C ASP A 318 1.75 -13.39 15.43
N VAL A 319 1.33 -12.26 15.96
CA VAL A 319 2.03 -10.96 15.86
C VAL A 319 2.55 -10.49 17.22
N GLU A 320 2.66 -11.41 18.20
CA GLU A 320 3.26 -11.21 19.51
C GLU A 320 2.67 -10.00 20.28
N ILE A 321 1.35 -9.80 20.18
CA ILE A 321 0.61 -8.74 20.88
C ILE A 321 -0.27 -9.37 21.97
N GLU A 322 -0.07 -8.92 23.21
CA GLU A 322 -0.85 -9.36 24.36
C GLU A 322 -2.12 -8.49 24.54
N GLU A 323 -3.18 -9.09 25.12
CA GLU A 323 -4.46 -8.37 25.30
C GLU A 323 -4.35 -7.17 26.27
N ASP A 324 -3.39 -7.19 27.21
CA ASP A 324 -3.12 -6.08 28.11
C ASP A 324 -2.51 -4.86 27.42
N GLU A 325 -2.05 -5.01 26.17
CA GLU A 325 -1.51 -3.93 25.35
C GLU A 325 -2.60 -3.17 24.53
N PHE A 326 -3.85 -3.67 24.48
CA PHE A 326 -4.91 -3.06 23.68
C PHE A 326 -5.21 -1.60 24.05
N GLU A 327 -5.08 -1.24 25.34
CA GLU A 327 -5.21 0.15 25.75
C GLU A 327 -4.07 1.03 25.21
N THR A 328 -2.84 0.53 25.22
CA THR A 328 -1.68 1.21 24.65
C THR A 328 -1.85 1.39 23.13
N MET A 329 -2.35 0.35 22.44
CA MET A 329 -2.67 0.44 21.01
C MET A 329 -3.73 1.50 20.73
N TYR A 330 -4.78 1.57 21.54
CA TYR A 330 -5.85 2.57 21.40
C TYR A 330 -5.31 3.99 21.50
N GLU A 331 -4.49 4.28 22.51
CA GLU A 331 -3.89 5.60 22.68
C GLU A 331 -3.11 6.05 21.44
N LYS A 332 -2.52 5.10 20.71
CA LYS A 332 -1.83 5.38 19.44
C LYS A 332 -2.81 5.59 18.30
N PHE A 333 -3.72 4.65 18.05
CA PHE A 333 -4.54 4.72 16.83
C PHE A 333 -5.74 5.67 16.93
N LYS A 334 -6.20 6.08 18.13
CA LYS A 334 -7.31 7.03 18.28
C LYS A 334 -7.08 8.37 17.57
N THR A 335 -5.83 8.70 17.27
CA THR A 335 -5.46 9.91 16.53
C THR A 335 -5.32 9.70 15.02
N SER A 336 -5.41 8.46 14.54
CA SER A 336 -5.32 8.13 13.11
C SER A 336 -6.53 8.64 12.32
N ALA A 337 -6.36 8.83 11.01
CA ALA A 337 -7.44 9.24 10.14
C ALA A 337 -8.58 8.21 10.12
N GLY A 338 -8.25 6.91 10.06
CA GLY A 338 -9.24 5.84 10.10
C GLY A 338 -10.15 5.91 11.32
N TRP A 339 -9.56 6.05 12.53
CA TRP A 339 -10.37 6.15 13.74
C TRP A 339 -11.21 7.45 13.82
N LYS A 340 -10.66 8.57 13.34
CA LYS A 340 -11.38 9.86 13.34
C LYS A 340 -12.58 9.88 12.41
N HIS A 341 -12.52 9.16 11.29
CA HIS A 341 -13.59 9.10 10.29
C HIS A 341 -14.42 7.82 10.39
N LYS A 342 -14.33 7.08 11.50
CA LYS A 342 -15.07 5.86 11.70
C LYS A 342 -16.59 6.06 11.69
N PRO A 343 -17.38 5.08 11.26
CA PRO A 343 -18.84 5.08 11.40
C PRO A 343 -19.29 5.28 12.84
N LYS A 344 -20.50 5.82 12.99
CA LYS A 344 -21.08 6.15 14.32
C LYS A 344 -21.26 4.93 15.22
N CYS A 345 -21.44 3.74 14.64
CA CYS A 345 -21.57 2.49 15.38
C CYS A 345 -20.26 2.05 16.05
N VAL A 346 -19.11 2.58 15.62
CA VAL A 346 -17.80 2.15 16.14
C VAL A 346 -17.46 2.86 17.45
N ASN A 347 -17.27 2.07 18.51
CA ASN A 347 -16.80 2.53 19.82
C ASN A 347 -15.63 1.66 20.32
N LYS A 348 -14.90 2.17 21.30
CA LYS A 348 -13.70 1.53 21.84
C LYS A 348 -14.00 0.18 22.50
N GLU A 349 -15.03 0.13 23.34
CA GLU A 349 -15.38 -1.03 24.13
C GLU A 349 -15.74 -2.23 23.24
N CYS A 350 -16.66 -2.00 22.28
CA CYS A 350 -17.00 -3.05 21.29
C CYS A 350 -15.79 -3.45 20.43
N PHE A 351 -14.92 -2.50 20.09
CA PHE A 351 -13.74 -2.83 19.30
C PHE A 351 -12.79 -3.77 20.07
N PHE A 352 -12.57 -3.50 21.35
CA PHE A 352 -11.74 -4.38 22.20
C PHE A 352 -12.35 -5.76 22.38
N GLU A 353 -13.67 -5.85 22.58
CA GLU A 353 -14.35 -7.15 22.69
C GLU A 353 -14.19 -7.95 21.39
N VAL A 354 -14.33 -7.33 20.23
CA VAL A 354 -14.11 -8.00 18.93
C VAL A 354 -12.65 -8.42 18.74
N MET A 355 -11.67 -7.60 19.17
CA MET A 355 -10.25 -7.99 19.13
C MET A 355 -10.01 -9.25 19.97
N LYS A 356 -10.57 -9.34 21.18
CA LYS A 356 -10.48 -10.55 22.04
C LYS A 356 -11.19 -11.75 21.42
N GLU A 357 -12.38 -11.53 20.83
CA GLU A 357 -13.13 -12.59 20.14
C GLU A 357 -12.32 -13.17 18.98
N VAL A 358 -11.76 -12.33 18.11
CA VAL A 358 -10.91 -12.77 16.98
C VAL A 358 -9.67 -13.51 17.50
N ASN A 359 -9.05 -13.05 18.59
CA ASN A 359 -7.92 -13.72 19.20
C ASN A 359 -8.30 -15.15 19.69
N ALA A 360 -9.42 -15.28 20.38
CA ALA A 360 -9.92 -16.56 20.85
C ALA A 360 -10.29 -17.50 19.69
N LEU A 361 -10.97 -16.99 18.66
CA LEU A 361 -11.33 -17.75 17.46
C LEU A 361 -10.09 -18.25 16.71
N GLY A 362 -9.09 -17.39 16.52
CA GLY A 362 -7.85 -17.76 15.83
C GLY A 362 -7.05 -18.82 16.59
N ARG A 363 -6.96 -18.72 17.93
CA ARG A 363 -6.37 -19.77 18.79
C ARG A 363 -7.10 -21.10 18.63
N ALA A 364 -8.44 -21.09 18.69
CA ALA A 364 -9.26 -22.30 18.53
C ALA A 364 -9.10 -22.88 17.11
N TYR A 365 -9.07 -22.03 16.09
CA TYR A 365 -8.84 -22.44 14.71
C TYR A 365 -7.50 -23.17 14.54
N LYS A 366 -6.41 -22.60 15.07
CA LYS A 366 -5.06 -23.23 15.00
C LYS A 366 -5.02 -24.58 15.70
N LEU A 367 -5.67 -24.70 16.88
CA LEU A 367 -5.77 -25.97 17.59
C LEU A 367 -6.51 -27.03 16.76
N ALA A 368 -7.62 -26.67 16.09
CA ALA A 368 -8.36 -27.57 15.22
C ALA A 368 -7.51 -28.03 14.02
N GLN A 369 -6.77 -27.11 13.39
CA GLN A 369 -5.89 -27.44 12.25
C GLN A 369 -4.71 -28.37 12.68
N ALA A 370 -4.20 -28.22 13.90
CA ALA A 370 -3.12 -29.07 14.41
C ALA A 370 -3.57 -30.50 14.73
N GLN A 371 -4.89 -30.75 14.86
CA GLN A 371 -5.49 -32.06 15.13
C GLN A 371 -6.00 -32.78 13.88
N ALA A 372 -6.09 -32.09 12.75
CA ALA A 372 -6.54 -32.59 11.43
C ALA A 372 -5.38 -33.13 10.60
#